data_a7343de3d5a1c7c9830909299500f85b
#
_entry.id   a7343de3d5a1c7c9830909299500f85b
#
_cell.length_a   1.000
_cell.length_b   1.000
_cell.length_c   1.000
_cell.angle_alpha   90.00
_cell.angle_beta   90.00
_cell.angle_gamma   90.00
#
_symmetry.space_group_name_H-M   'P 1'
#
loop_
_entity.id
_entity.type
_entity.pdbx_description
1 polymer ?
#
loop_
_entity_poly.entity_id
_entity_poly.type
_entity_poly.pdbx_seq_one_letter_code
_entity_poly.pdbx_strand_id
1 'polypeptide(L)'
;MRAPGVVSLPPRPSKLIGLDQPAAKQLFGSATEQSEAPPATVWRYRNASCELDLFFYLDLRSGKMRTLHYAFKGDAADPAQQQVCLRSLAASRS
;
A
#
# COMPACT_ATOMS: atom_id res chain seq x y z
N MET A 1 17.47 21.99 -4.63
CA MET A 1 17.12 21.57 -4.26
C MET A 1 16.20 21.10 -4.06
N ARG A 2 15.90 20.73 -4.00
CA ARG A 2 15.09 20.14 -3.86
C ARG A 2 14.21 20.11 -3.27
N ALA A 3 13.70 20.48 -3.57
CA ALA A 3 12.56 20.48 -2.88
C ALA A 3 12.10 19.17 -2.46
N PRO A 4 12.63 18.77 -1.56
CA PRO A 4 12.39 17.47 -1.05
C PRO A 4 11.00 17.24 -0.57
N GLY A 5 10.34 18.25 -0.19
CA GLY A 5 9.02 18.05 0.35
C GLY A 5 8.03 17.46 -0.61
N VAL A 6 8.36 17.47 -1.85
CA VAL A 6 7.44 16.95 -2.83
C VAL A 6 7.18 15.49 -2.72
N VAL A 7 7.97 14.81 -1.95
CA VAL A 7 7.75 13.39 -1.86
C VAL A 7 6.55 12.99 -1.07
N SER A 8 5.78 13.91 -0.61
CA SER A 8 4.61 13.55 0.15
C SER A 8 3.47 12.98 -0.69
N LEU A 9 3.58 13.01 -2.00
CA LEU A 9 2.53 12.49 -2.84
C LEU A 9 2.54 10.96 -2.82
N PRO A 10 1.35 10.34 -2.67
CA PRO A 10 1.30 8.89 -2.72
C PRO A 10 1.58 8.38 -4.13
N PRO A 11 2.02 7.15 -4.27
CA PRO A 11 2.27 6.59 -5.57
C PRO A 11 0.97 6.32 -6.31
N ARG A 12 1.08 6.14 -7.60
CA ARG A 12 -0.03 5.62 -8.37
C ARG A 12 -0.25 4.16 -7.97
N PRO A 13 -1.45 3.61 -8.20
CA PRO A 13 -1.69 2.21 -7.84
C PRO A 13 -0.65 1.25 -8.39
N SER A 14 -0.20 1.45 -9.63
CA SER A 14 0.79 0.55 -10.22
C SER A 14 2.12 0.58 -9.49
N LYS A 15 2.41 1.63 -8.75
CA LYS A 15 3.65 1.75 -8.01
C LYS A 15 3.63 0.95 -6.71
N LEU A 16 2.49 0.42 -6.35
CA LEU A 16 2.40 -0.45 -5.18
C LEU A 16 3.13 -1.77 -5.41
N ILE A 17 3.18 -2.21 -6.66
CA ILE A 17 3.87 -3.45 -6.99
C ILE A 17 5.37 -3.26 -6.76
N GLY A 18 5.95 -4.17 -6.00
CA GLY A 18 7.37 -4.13 -5.67
C GLY A 18 7.69 -3.50 -4.34
N LEU A 19 6.73 -2.83 -3.69
CA LEU A 19 6.99 -2.25 -2.38
C LEU A 19 7.30 -3.35 -1.37
N ASP A 20 8.37 -3.18 -0.60
CA ASP A 20 8.61 -4.06 0.52
C ASP A 20 7.86 -3.53 1.75
N GLN A 21 7.92 -4.28 2.84
CA GLN A 21 7.15 -3.92 4.02
C GLN A 21 7.61 -2.60 4.66
N PRO A 22 8.91 -2.33 4.78
CA PRO A 22 9.33 -1.03 5.32
C PRO A 22 8.85 0.14 4.47
N ALA A 23 8.86 0.00 3.14
CA ALA A 23 8.38 1.06 2.27
C ALA A 23 6.89 1.28 2.42
N ALA A 24 6.12 0.20 2.56
CA ALA A 24 4.68 0.32 2.78
C ALA A 24 4.39 1.03 4.10
N LYS A 25 5.15 0.72 5.14
CA LYS A 25 4.98 1.40 6.43
C LYS A 25 5.33 2.89 6.34
N GLN A 26 6.32 3.23 5.54
CA GLN A 26 6.64 4.63 5.35
C GLN A 26 5.51 5.40 4.67
N LEU A 27 4.86 4.77 3.70
CA LEU A 27 3.79 5.43 2.96
C LEU A 27 2.49 5.51 3.75
N PHE A 28 2.12 4.43 4.40
CA PHE A 28 0.78 4.31 4.97
C PHE A 28 0.76 4.09 6.48
N GLY A 29 1.92 3.93 7.09
CA GLY A 29 1.98 3.62 8.52
C GLY A 29 1.73 2.16 8.78
N SER A 30 1.31 1.84 9.99
CA SER A 30 1.00 0.47 10.36
C SER A 30 -0.29 0.03 9.71
N ALA A 31 -0.33 -1.22 9.26
CA ALA A 31 -1.54 -1.77 8.67
C ALA A 31 -2.65 -1.84 9.71
N THR A 32 -3.88 -1.61 9.26
CA THR A 32 -5.05 -1.75 10.14
C THR A 32 -5.17 -3.20 10.60
N GLU A 33 -4.94 -4.14 9.70
CA GLU A 33 -4.96 -5.56 10.01
C GLU A 33 -3.84 -6.25 9.25
N GLN A 34 -3.33 -7.33 9.82
CA GLN A 34 -2.35 -8.17 9.17
C GLN A 34 -2.82 -9.61 9.28
N SER A 35 -2.70 -10.36 8.22
CA SER A 35 -3.06 -11.77 8.24
C SER A 35 -2.13 -12.56 7.35
N GLU A 36 -2.07 -13.84 7.60
CA GLU A 36 -1.27 -14.77 6.81
C GLU A 36 -2.19 -15.60 5.95
N ALA A 37 -1.93 -15.57 4.66
CA ALA A 37 -2.64 -16.40 3.69
C ALA A 37 -1.58 -17.03 2.80
N PRO A 38 -0.85 -18.03 3.34
CA PRO A 38 0.32 -18.57 2.64
C PRO A 38 0.00 -18.92 1.20
N PRO A 39 0.92 -18.59 0.29
CA PRO A 39 2.26 -18.07 0.54
C PRO A 39 2.34 -16.55 0.72
N ALA A 40 1.22 -15.88 0.91
CA ALA A 40 1.18 -14.42 1.02
C ALA A 40 1.01 -13.97 2.47
N THR A 41 1.53 -12.80 2.78
CA THR A 41 1.18 -12.04 3.96
C THR A 41 0.34 -10.87 3.48
N VAL A 42 -0.81 -10.65 4.10
CA VAL A 42 -1.76 -9.62 3.67
C VAL A 42 -1.78 -8.50 4.69
N TRP A 43 -1.52 -7.29 4.24
CA TRP A 43 -1.66 -6.09 5.05
C TRP A 43 -2.86 -5.32 4.55
N ARG A 44 -3.82 -5.09 5.43
CA ARG A 44 -5.03 -4.34 5.10
C ARG A 44 -4.95 -2.96 5.70
N TYR A 45 -5.15 -1.96 4.84
CA TYR A 45 -5.25 -0.57 5.26
C TYR A 45 -6.68 -0.12 5.02
N ARG A 46 -7.32 0.39 6.05
CA ARG A 46 -8.72 0.78 5.96
C ARG A 46 -8.94 2.10 6.69
N ASN A 47 -9.76 2.95 6.08
CA ASN A 47 -10.27 4.13 6.76
C ASN A 47 -11.75 4.26 6.41
N ALA A 48 -12.36 5.42 6.76
CA ALA A 48 -13.78 5.62 6.52
C ALA A 48 -14.14 5.62 5.05
N SER A 49 -13.18 5.91 4.17
CA SER A 49 -13.43 6.11 2.75
C SER A 49 -13.14 4.89 1.91
N CYS A 50 -12.17 4.08 2.29
CA CYS A 50 -11.75 3.00 1.40
C CYS A 50 -10.95 1.95 2.13
N GLU A 51 -10.65 0.88 1.42
CA GLU A 51 -9.88 -0.23 1.95
C GLU A 51 -8.93 -0.73 0.88
N LEU A 52 -7.70 -1.01 1.28
CA LEU A 52 -6.65 -1.50 0.38
C LEU A 52 -5.98 -2.69 1.03
N ASP A 53 -5.87 -3.79 0.30
CA ASP A 53 -5.11 -4.96 0.72
C ASP A 53 -3.83 -5.04 -0.10
N LEU A 54 -2.70 -5.17 0.58
CA LEU A 54 -1.41 -5.42 -0.05
C LEU A 54 -1.04 -6.88 0.21
N PHE A 55 -0.70 -7.59 -0.86
CA PHE A 55 -0.31 -9.01 -0.77
C PHE A 55 1.17 -9.10 -0.98
N PHE A 56 1.90 -9.45 0.08
CA PHE A 56 3.35 -9.56 0.06
C PHE A 56 3.75 -11.01 -0.14
N TYR A 57 4.70 -11.22 -1.03
CA TYR A 57 5.27 -12.55 -1.29
C TYR A 57 6.78 -12.46 -1.14
N LEU A 58 7.39 -13.56 -0.75
CA LEU A 58 8.84 -13.59 -0.60
C LEU A 58 9.52 -13.45 -1.95
N ASP A 59 10.39 -12.45 -2.05
CA ASP A 59 11.24 -12.27 -3.20
C ASP A 59 12.54 -13.00 -2.92
N LEU A 60 12.76 -14.10 -3.64
CA LEU A 60 13.91 -14.95 -3.38
C LEU A 60 15.24 -14.27 -3.69
N ARG A 61 15.23 -13.26 -4.54
CA ARG A 61 16.46 -12.56 -4.89
C ARG A 61 16.96 -11.71 -3.75
N SER A 62 16.04 -11.00 -3.08
CA SER A 62 16.41 -10.06 -2.02
C SER A 62 16.18 -10.62 -0.64
N GLY A 63 15.40 -11.69 -0.52
CA GLY A 63 15.00 -12.21 0.78
C GLY A 63 13.97 -11.36 1.47
N LYS A 64 13.35 -10.43 0.76
CA LYS A 64 12.37 -9.52 1.33
C LYS A 64 10.98 -9.85 0.85
N MET A 65 10.00 -9.51 1.67
CA MET A 65 8.59 -9.62 1.29
C MET A 65 8.23 -8.40 0.46
N ARG A 66 7.76 -8.62 -0.77
CA ARG A 66 7.40 -7.54 -1.67
C ARG A 66 5.98 -7.68 -2.15
N THR A 67 5.33 -6.55 -2.38
CA THR A 67 3.98 -6.53 -2.91
C THR A 67 3.97 -7.02 -4.34
N LEU A 68 3.24 -8.10 -4.60
CA LEU A 68 3.04 -8.60 -5.95
C LEU A 68 1.61 -8.43 -6.42
N HIS A 69 0.70 -8.13 -5.50
CA HIS A 69 -0.70 -7.97 -5.82
C HIS A 69 -1.31 -7.00 -4.83
N TYR A 70 -2.32 -6.27 -5.27
CA TYR A 70 -3.09 -5.40 -4.38
C TYR A 70 -4.56 -5.45 -4.80
N ALA A 71 -5.44 -5.11 -3.86
CA ALA A 71 -6.86 -5.08 -4.13
C ALA A 71 -7.49 -3.90 -3.40
N PHE A 72 -8.29 -3.13 -4.10
CA PHE A 72 -9.10 -2.08 -3.49
C PHE A 72 -10.50 -2.60 -3.28
N LYS A 73 -11.10 -2.25 -2.16
CA LYS A 73 -12.46 -2.67 -1.84
C LYS A 73 -13.34 -1.45 -1.64
N GLY A 74 -14.63 -1.67 -1.74
CA GLY A 74 -15.59 -0.60 -1.62
C GLY A 74 -15.80 0.07 -2.94
N ASP A 75 -15.87 1.41 -2.93
CA ASP A 75 -16.19 2.16 -4.13
C ASP A 75 -14.99 2.49 -5.00
N ALA A 76 -13.82 2.02 -4.66
CA ALA A 76 -12.60 2.34 -5.41
C ALA A 76 -12.49 1.46 -6.64
N ALA A 77 -13.41 1.61 -7.56
CA ALA A 77 -13.50 0.74 -8.72
C ALA A 77 -12.68 1.22 -9.91
N ASP A 78 -12.38 2.51 -10.01
CA ASP A 78 -11.64 3.02 -11.16
C ASP A 78 -10.31 3.65 -10.70
N PRO A 79 -9.38 3.88 -11.64
CA PRO A 79 -8.07 4.38 -11.27
C PRO A 79 -8.09 5.72 -10.55
N ALA A 80 -9.03 6.60 -10.89
CA ALA A 80 -9.09 7.89 -10.23
C ALA A 80 -9.49 7.73 -8.77
N GLN A 81 -10.44 6.85 -8.49
CA GLN A 81 -10.86 6.60 -7.12
C GLN A 81 -9.80 5.86 -6.34
N GLN A 82 -9.06 4.97 -6.99
CA GLN A 82 -7.96 4.29 -6.35
C GLN A 82 -6.88 5.29 -5.94
N GLN A 83 -6.61 6.29 -6.78
CA GLN A 83 -5.63 7.31 -6.44
C GLN A 83 -6.10 8.14 -5.24
N VAL A 84 -7.38 8.47 -5.19
CA VAL A 84 -7.94 9.19 -4.05
C VAL A 84 -7.83 8.35 -2.78
N CYS A 85 -8.08 7.06 -2.88
CA CYS A 85 -7.95 6.14 -1.76
C CYS A 85 -6.50 6.12 -1.24
N LEU A 86 -5.53 6.00 -2.13
CA LEU A 86 -4.13 5.98 -1.72
C LEU A 86 -3.75 7.26 -1.00
N ARG A 87 -4.20 8.39 -1.51
CA ARG A 87 -3.93 9.68 -0.90
C ARG A 87 -4.54 9.76 0.50
N SER A 88 -5.76 9.28 0.62
CA SER A 88 -6.47 9.27 1.89
C SER A 88 -5.77 8.38 2.92
N LEU A 89 -5.35 7.20 2.51
CA LEU A 89 -4.65 6.29 3.40
C LEU A 89 -3.29 6.83 3.82
N ALA A 90 -2.58 7.46 2.91
CA ALA A 90 -1.28 8.05 3.23
C ALA A 90 -1.44 9.20 4.21
N ALA A 91 -2.50 9.98 4.08
CA ALA A 91 -2.76 11.08 4.98
C ALA A 91 -3.17 10.61 6.37
N SER A 92 -3.72 9.40 6.47
CA SER A 92 -4.22 8.86 7.73
C SER A 92 -3.19 8.00 8.45
N ARG A 93 -1.99 7.91 7.94
CA ARG A 93 -0.99 7.02 8.54
C ARG A 93 -0.64 7.50 9.95
N SER A 94 -0.35 6.53 10.78
CA SER A 94 0.02 6.82 12.16
C SER A 94 1.46 6.47 12.45
#